data_28b37658a9010bbd3286785c4761f16b
#
_entry.id   28b37658a9010bbd3286785c4761f16b
#
_cell.length_a   1.000
_cell.length_b   1.000
_cell.length_c   1.000
_cell.angle_alpha   90.00
_cell.angle_beta   90.00
_cell.angle_gamma   90.00
#
_symmetry.space_group_name_H-M   'P 1'
#
loop_
_entity.id
_entity.type
_entity.pdbx_description
1 polymer ?
#
loop_
_entity_poly.entity_id
_entity_poly.type
_entity_poly.pdbx_seq_one_letter_code
_entity_poly.pdbx_strand_id
1 'polypeptide(L)'
;MNKLTRKKLLITGITGFIGSNLLRELQKEDEYDIICIAREQVSDITTFLLDLNGASDYSEALVGVDTVVHLGGMSAVPKGHDKEAFEVNTRATLQLANQASLAGVRRFIFVSTAKVLGDISDVDCGFVESSSPNPSDTYAQSKADAEAGLLKISADSEMDAFIIRPPLVYGPGGKGSIQMLLKVASKPLPLPLSKALAPKSVIFVGNLVDLMKCMIDRDKLSAGVYHCQDDRTTSVSDLILIVRKLKQQPKLLIPVPVSFLFLPLRILGKKRIINQLFSASVIDDRLSRHRLNWCPRYSLEDAVQITLENL
;
A
#
# COMPACT_ATOMS: atom_id res chain seq x y z
N MET A 1 37.56 -10.29 -9.53
CA MET A 1 36.37 -9.65 -8.99
C MET A 1 35.17 -10.31 -9.62
N ASN A 2 34.45 -11.16 -8.88
CA ASN A 2 33.18 -11.71 -9.36
C ASN A 2 32.23 -10.53 -9.56
N LYS A 3 31.79 -10.27 -10.78
CA LYS A 3 30.65 -9.41 -11.05
C LYS A 3 29.45 -10.08 -10.37
N LEU A 4 29.03 -9.58 -9.23
CA LEU A 4 27.72 -9.92 -8.66
C LEU A 4 26.70 -9.68 -9.78
N THR A 5 26.04 -10.73 -10.24
CA THR A 5 24.97 -10.61 -11.23
C THR A 5 23.87 -9.78 -10.60
N ARG A 6 23.59 -8.58 -11.15
CA ARG A 6 22.50 -7.72 -10.67
C ARG A 6 21.18 -8.48 -10.72
N LYS A 7 20.36 -8.33 -9.69
CA LYS A 7 19.00 -8.87 -9.70
C LYS A 7 18.16 -8.12 -10.72
N LYS A 8 17.56 -8.80 -11.68
CA LYS A 8 16.67 -8.17 -12.66
C LYS A 8 15.25 -8.08 -12.13
N LEU A 9 14.76 -6.86 -11.98
CA LEU A 9 13.46 -6.55 -11.41
C LEU A 9 12.52 -6.00 -12.48
N LEU A 10 11.32 -6.58 -12.59
CA LEU A 10 10.23 -5.98 -13.36
C LEU A 10 9.27 -5.28 -12.40
N ILE A 11 9.07 -3.97 -12.59
CA ILE A 11 8.18 -3.15 -11.75
C ILE A 11 7.02 -2.63 -12.58
N THR A 12 5.79 -2.89 -12.17
CA THR A 12 4.60 -2.24 -12.74
C THR A 12 4.09 -1.14 -11.81
N GLY A 13 3.45 -0.12 -12.36
CA GLY A 13 2.96 1.02 -11.57
C GLY A 13 4.08 1.91 -11.02
N ILE A 14 5.24 1.89 -11.65
CA ILE A 14 6.46 2.61 -11.23
C ILE A 14 6.27 4.14 -11.18
N THR A 15 5.39 4.71 -11.99
CA THR A 15 5.04 6.14 -12.00
C THR A 15 4.04 6.54 -10.93
N GLY A 16 3.46 5.57 -10.22
CA GLY A 16 2.53 5.79 -9.12
C GLY A 16 3.21 6.27 -7.83
N PHE A 17 2.39 6.61 -6.82
CA PHE A 17 2.87 7.10 -5.53
C PHE A 17 3.87 6.13 -4.85
N ILE A 18 3.53 4.85 -4.73
CA ILE A 18 4.42 3.86 -4.10
C ILE A 18 5.59 3.56 -5.04
N GLY A 19 5.31 3.35 -6.34
CA GLY A 19 6.31 2.96 -7.32
C GLY A 19 7.44 3.97 -7.52
N SER A 20 7.12 5.27 -7.55
CA SER A 20 8.12 6.33 -7.67
C SER A 20 9.03 6.45 -6.43
N ASN A 21 8.50 6.16 -5.25
CA ASN A 21 9.31 6.10 -4.02
C ASN A 21 10.19 4.84 -3.99
N LEU A 22 9.66 3.69 -4.45
CA LEU A 22 10.44 2.45 -4.58
C LEU A 22 11.58 2.62 -5.58
N LEU A 23 11.30 3.16 -6.78
CA LEU A 23 12.31 3.41 -7.80
C LEU A 23 13.46 4.27 -7.26
N ARG A 24 13.12 5.39 -6.60
CA ARG A 24 14.11 6.29 -5.99
C ARG A 24 14.99 5.59 -4.95
N GLU A 25 14.44 4.65 -4.20
CA GLU A 25 15.22 3.90 -3.20
C GLU A 25 16.13 2.87 -3.87
N LEU A 26 15.62 2.09 -4.82
CA LEU A 26 16.39 1.08 -5.51
C LEU A 26 17.53 1.66 -6.36
N GLN A 27 17.35 2.86 -6.94
CA GLN A 27 18.39 3.55 -7.72
C GLN A 27 19.58 4.06 -6.90
N LYS A 28 19.49 4.06 -5.56
CA LYS A 28 20.63 4.42 -4.70
C LYS A 28 21.73 3.36 -4.69
N GLU A 29 21.40 2.15 -5.10
CA GLU A 29 22.27 0.98 -5.08
C GLU A 29 22.44 0.43 -6.49
N ASP A 30 23.66 0.06 -6.87
CA ASP A 30 24.00 -0.51 -8.20
C ASP A 30 23.82 -2.04 -8.25
N GLU A 31 22.83 -2.55 -7.48
CA GLU A 31 22.60 -3.98 -7.31
C GLU A 31 21.46 -4.52 -8.19
N TYR A 32 20.66 -3.62 -8.79
CA TYR A 32 19.46 -3.96 -9.53
C TYR A 32 19.54 -3.58 -10.99
N ASP A 33 19.04 -4.47 -11.87
CA ASP A 33 18.69 -4.18 -13.26
C ASP A 33 17.16 -3.98 -13.30
N ILE A 34 16.72 -2.72 -13.35
CA ILE A 34 15.30 -2.35 -13.23
C ILE A 34 14.73 -2.14 -14.62
N ILE A 35 13.67 -2.88 -14.90
CA ILE A 35 12.81 -2.67 -16.07
C ILE A 35 11.38 -2.43 -15.63
N CYS A 36 10.56 -1.83 -16.46
CA CYS A 36 9.15 -1.59 -16.09
C CYS A 36 8.17 -1.81 -17.25
N ILE A 37 6.92 -2.09 -16.87
CA ILE A 37 5.76 -1.99 -17.73
C ILE A 37 5.03 -0.71 -17.37
N ALA A 38 4.83 0.17 -18.35
CA ALA A 38 4.14 1.45 -18.17
C ALA A 38 3.42 1.84 -19.48
N ARG A 39 2.49 2.81 -19.39
CA ARG A 39 1.79 3.36 -20.55
C ARG A 39 2.59 4.41 -21.29
N GLU A 40 3.58 4.99 -20.63
CA GLU A 40 4.48 6.02 -21.17
C GLU A 40 5.93 5.68 -20.82
N GLN A 41 6.89 6.16 -21.62
CA GLN A 41 8.30 5.96 -21.37
C GLN A 41 8.71 6.57 -20.04
N VAL A 42 9.43 5.80 -19.24
CA VAL A 42 10.05 6.24 -17.98
C VAL A 42 11.51 6.58 -18.26
N SER A 43 11.95 7.78 -17.86
CA SER A 43 13.34 8.22 -18.07
C SER A 43 14.33 7.29 -17.39
N ASP A 44 15.42 6.97 -18.09
CA ASP A 44 16.54 6.17 -17.60
C ASP A 44 16.19 4.73 -17.17
N ILE A 45 15.00 4.24 -17.56
CA ILE A 45 14.52 2.87 -17.26
C ILE A 45 14.07 2.20 -18.57
N THR A 46 14.52 0.96 -18.79
CA THR A 46 13.98 0.14 -19.88
C THR A 46 12.49 -0.07 -19.68
N THR A 47 11.69 0.49 -20.57
CA THR A 47 10.23 0.53 -20.45
C THR A 47 9.57 -0.28 -21.55
N PHE A 48 8.77 -1.24 -21.18
CA PHE A 48 7.83 -1.94 -22.06
C PHE A 48 6.51 -1.17 -22.07
N LEU A 49 6.15 -0.61 -23.22
CA LEU A 49 4.92 0.18 -23.40
C LEU A 49 3.73 -0.77 -23.58
N LEU A 50 3.15 -1.19 -22.47
CA LEU A 50 2.05 -2.15 -22.42
C LEU A 50 0.97 -1.69 -21.43
N ASP A 51 -0.28 -1.98 -21.78
CA ASP A 51 -1.40 -1.81 -20.86
C ASP A 51 -1.52 -3.00 -19.90
N LEU A 52 -1.91 -2.72 -18.67
CA LEU A 52 -2.28 -3.75 -17.71
C LEU A 52 -3.72 -4.20 -17.99
N ASN A 53 -3.87 -5.30 -18.70
CA ASN A 53 -5.14 -5.96 -18.97
C ASN A 53 -4.96 -7.49 -19.07
N GLY A 54 -6.07 -8.22 -19.05
CA GLY A 54 -6.05 -9.69 -19.05
C GLY A 54 -5.68 -10.34 -20.39
N ALA A 55 -5.47 -9.55 -21.46
CA ALA A 55 -5.11 -10.04 -22.79
C ALA A 55 -3.68 -9.65 -23.23
N SER A 56 -2.97 -8.83 -22.44
CA SER A 56 -1.60 -8.39 -22.76
C SER A 56 -0.60 -9.55 -22.72
N ASP A 57 0.32 -9.53 -23.67
CA ASP A 57 1.50 -10.40 -23.67
C ASP A 57 2.67 -9.67 -23.01
N TYR A 58 3.10 -10.20 -21.86
CA TYR A 58 4.22 -9.68 -21.06
C TYR A 58 5.49 -10.50 -21.22
N SER A 59 5.50 -11.53 -22.09
CA SER A 59 6.57 -12.52 -22.21
C SER A 59 7.93 -11.89 -22.49
N GLU A 60 8.00 -10.88 -23.37
CA GLU A 60 9.24 -10.18 -23.71
C GLU A 60 9.81 -9.42 -22.49
N ALA A 61 8.92 -8.76 -21.72
CA ALA A 61 9.31 -8.03 -20.51
C ALA A 61 9.77 -8.97 -19.38
N LEU A 62 9.40 -10.24 -19.41
CA LEU A 62 9.73 -11.21 -18.36
C LEU A 62 11.04 -11.97 -18.62
N VAL A 63 11.70 -11.78 -19.76
CA VAL A 63 12.93 -12.48 -20.09
C VAL A 63 14.04 -12.19 -19.09
N GLY A 64 14.45 -13.24 -18.36
CA GLY A 64 15.53 -13.19 -17.36
C GLY A 64 15.20 -12.41 -16.09
N VAL A 65 13.93 -12.09 -15.86
CA VAL A 65 13.46 -11.43 -14.62
C VAL A 65 13.54 -12.40 -13.45
N ASP A 66 14.17 -11.97 -12.36
CA ASP A 66 14.21 -12.72 -11.08
C ASP A 66 12.96 -12.44 -10.23
N THR A 67 12.58 -11.16 -10.13
CA THR A 67 11.50 -10.72 -9.26
C THR A 67 10.59 -9.72 -9.96
N VAL A 68 9.29 -9.95 -9.88
CA VAL A 68 8.24 -8.99 -10.27
C VAL A 68 7.74 -8.25 -9.03
N VAL A 69 7.71 -6.90 -9.09
CA VAL A 69 7.04 -6.05 -8.09
C VAL A 69 5.83 -5.39 -8.73
N HIS A 70 4.65 -5.90 -8.41
CA HIS A 70 3.40 -5.47 -9.02
C HIS A 70 2.67 -4.43 -8.16
N LEU A 71 2.83 -3.15 -8.55
CA LEU A 71 2.21 -1.98 -7.91
C LEU A 71 1.11 -1.36 -8.80
N GLY A 72 1.02 -1.83 -10.05
CA GLY A 72 0.02 -1.35 -11.00
C GLY A 72 -1.40 -1.71 -10.56
N GLY A 73 -2.34 -0.79 -10.77
CA GLY A 73 -3.74 -1.01 -10.44
C GLY A 73 -4.54 0.28 -10.31
N MET A 74 -5.85 0.15 -10.29
CA MET A 74 -6.81 1.23 -10.02
C MET A 74 -7.08 1.30 -8.52
N SER A 75 -6.50 2.27 -7.81
CA SER A 75 -6.71 2.47 -6.36
C SER A 75 -7.99 3.25 -6.02
N ALA A 76 -8.52 4.00 -6.96
CA ALA A 76 -9.80 4.69 -6.87
C ALA A 76 -10.68 4.25 -8.05
N VAL A 77 -11.79 3.61 -7.75
CA VAL A 77 -12.74 3.14 -8.77
C VAL A 77 -13.88 4.16 -8.89
N PRO A 78 -13.98 4.92 -9.99
CA PRO A 78 -15.10 5.81 -10.22
C PRO A 78 -16.42 5.01 -10.33
N LYS A 79 -17.52 5.64 -9.97
CA LYS A 79 -18.84 5.01 -10.08
C LYS A 79 -19.11 4.57 -11.54
N GLY A 80 -19.45 3.30 -11.71
CA GLY A 80 -19.73 2.71 -13.03
C GLY A 80 -18.51 2.10 -13.73
N HIS A 81 -17.30 2.19 -13.14
CA HIS A 81 -16.07 1.60 -13.70
C HIS A 81 -15.67 0.26 -13.02
N ASP A 82 -16.65 -0.45 -12.46
CA ASP A 82 -16.40 -1.71 -11.75
C ASP A 82 -15.73 -2.77 -12.64
N LYS A 83 -16.19 -2.90 -13.89
CA LYS A 83 -15.60 -3.87 -14.84
C LYS A 83 -14.13 -3.55 -15.15
N GLU A 84 -13.79 -2.28 -15.31
CA GLU A 84 -12.43 -1.84 -15.56
C GLU A 84 -11.53 -2.11 -14.35
N ALA A 85 -12.04 -1.92 -13.12
CA ALA A 85 -11.33 -2.26 -11.92
C ALA A 85 -10.98 -3.75 -11.84
N PHE A 86 -11.90 -4.66 -12.17
CA PHE A 86 -11.62 -6.09 -12.23
C PHE A 86 -10.66 -6.45 -13.37
N GLU A 87 -10.77 -5.78 -14.51
CA GLU A 87 -9.85 -5.99 -15.64
C GLU A 87 -8.42 -5.66 -15.24
N VAL A 88 -8.21 -4.48 -14.67
CA VAL A 88 -6.86 -4.00 -14.31
C VAL A 88 -6.34 -4.66 -13.03
N ASN A 89 -7.15 -4.73 -11.97
CA ASN A 89 -6.66 -5.19 -10.67
C ASN A 89 -6.64 -6.72 -10.53
N THR A 90 -7.53 -7.43 -11.22
CA THR A 90 -7.63 -8.88 -11.10
C THR A 90 -7.05 -9.56 -12.34
N ARG A 91 -7.66 -9.38 -13.52
CA ARG A 91 -7.29 -10.13 -14.73
C ARG A 91 -5.86 -9.83 -15.16
N ALA A 92 -5.46 -8.55 -15.23
CA ALA A 92 -4.11 -8.18 -15.59
C ALA A 92 -3.07 -8.72 -14.58
N THR A 93 -3.37 -8.67 -13.29
CA THR A 93 -2.50 -9.22 -12.24
C THR A 93 -2.29 -10.74 -12.44
N LEU A 94 -3.37 -11.49 -12.67
CA LEU A 94 -3.30 -12.94 -12.86
C LEU A 94 -2.65 -13.31 -14.19
N GLN A 95 -2.88 -12.53 -15.25
CA GLN A 95 -2.21 -12.72 -16.55
C GLN A 95 -0.70 -12.51 -16.42
N LEU A 96 -0.28 -11.42 -15.78
CA LEU A 96 1.13 -11.16 -15.50
C LEU A 96 1.76 -12.26 -14.65
N ALA A 97 1.08 -12.71 -13.59
CA ALA A 97 1.56 -13.74 -12.71
C ALA A 97 1.70 -15.10 -13.40
N ASN A 98 0.73 -15.50 -14.25
CA ASN A 98 0.81 -16.72 -15.03
C ASN A 98 2.00 -16.69 -16.00
N GLN A 99 2.17 -15.59 -16.74
CA GLN A 99 3.30 -15.46 -17.66
C GLN A 99 4.64 -15.39 -16.92
N ALA A 100 4.69 -14.73 -15.75
CA ALA A 100 5.88 -14.69 -14.90
C ALA A 100 6.28 -16.08 -14.43
N SER A 101 5.31 -16.88 -13.99
CA SER A 101 5.55 -18.30 -13.60
C SER A 101 6.09 -19.12 -14.77
N LEU A 102 5.51 -19.01 -15.96
CA LEU A 102 5.97 -19.71 -17.16
C LEU A 102 7.37 -19.25 -17.64
N ALA A 103 7.72 -17.98 -17.40
CA ALA A 103 9.03 -17.42 -17.72
C ALA A 103 10.11 -17.79 -16.68
N GLY A 104 9.77 -18.50 -15.61
CA GLY A 104 10.72 -18.91 -14.56
C GLY A 104 11.05 -17.80 -13.57
N VAL A 105 10.19 -16.77 -13.44
CA VAL A 105 10.31 -15.76 -12.39
C VAL A 105 10.22 -16.44 -11.03
N ARG A 106 11.19 -16.19 -10.18
CA ARG A 106 11.28 -16.84 -8.87
C ARG A 106 10.34 -16.22 -7.85
N ARG A 107 10.09 -14.91 -7.94
CA ARG A 107 9.36 -14.14 -6.92
C ARG A 107 8.38 -13.15 -7.52
N PHE A 108 7.17 -13.14 -6.98
CA PHE A 108 6.12 -12.17 -7.35
C PHE A 108 5.64 -11.41 -6.10
N ILE A 109 6.01 -10.14 -5.96
CA ILE A 109 5.59 -9.27 -4.85
C ILE A 109 4.40 -8.44 -5.32
N PHE A 110 3.23 -8.67 -4.71
CA PHE A 110 1.98 -7.99 -5.03
C PHE A 110 1.58 -7.05 -3.91
N VAL A 111 1.43 -5.77 -4.21
CA VAL A 111 0.88 -4.81 -3.26
C VAL A 111 -0.64 -4.78 -3.38
N SER A 112 -1.29 -5.40 -2.40
CA SER A 112 -2.72 -5.42 -2.20
C SER A 112 -3.17 -4.26 -1.29
N THR A 113 -4.07 -4.52 -0.36
CA THR A 113 -4.59 -3.52 0.60
C THR A 113 -5.20 -4.22 1.82
N ALA A 114 -5.08 -3.63 3.01
CA ALA A 114 -5.80 -4.10 4.18
C ALA A 114 -7.34 -4.04 4.03
N LYS A 115 -7.85 -3.25 3.08
CA LYS A 115 -9.30 -3.17 2.78
C LYS A 115 -9.91 -4.48 2.30
N VAL A 116 -9.12 -5.44 1.83
CA VAL A 116 -9.63 -6.78 1.52
C VAL A 116 -10.24 -7.46 2.73
N LEU A 117 -9.85 -7.04 3.95
CA LEU A 117 -10.33 -7.58 5.23
C LEU A 117 -11.58 -6.83 5.77
N GLY A 118 -11.91 -5.68 5.17
CA GLY A 118 -13.02 -4.83 5.58
C GLY A 118 -12.59 -3.42 6.00
N ASP A 119 -13.59 -2.57 6.30
CA ASP A 119 -13.36 -1.17 6.68
C ASP A 119 -13.18 -0.98 8.20
N ILE A 120 -13.67 -1.92 9.01
CA ILE A 120 -13.71 -1.82 10.47
C ILE A 120 -13.14 -3.11 11.06
N SER A 121 -12.13 -2.98 11.90
CA SER A 121 -11.53 -4.08 12.65
C SER A 121 -12.05 -4.13 14.08
N ASP A 122 -11.77 -5.23 14.75
CA ASP A 122 -11.77 -5.26 16.20
C ASP A 122 -10.72 -4.29 16.76
N VAL A 123 -10.99 -3.71 17.93
CA VAL A 123 -10.12 -2.68 18.55
C VAL A 123 -8.88 -3.33 19.19
N ASP A 124 -9.06 -4.50 19.79
CA ASP A 124 -8.04 -5.14 20.62
C ASP A 124 -7.13 -6.08 19.80
N CYS A 125 -7.73 -6.84 18.86
CA CYS A 125 -7.01 -7.85 18.08
C CYS A 125 -6.56 -7.35 16.71
N GLY A 126 -7.33 -6.43 16.09
CA GLY A 126 -7.10 -6.04 14.71
C GLY A 126 -7.31 -7.21 13.71
N PHE A 127 -6.92 -6.99 12.46
CA PHE A 127 -6.86 -8.05 11.45
C PHE A 127 -5.49 -8.73 11.46
N VAL A 128 -5.46 -10.05 11.45
CA VAL A 128 -4.24 -10.88 11.29
C VAL A 128 -4.12 -11.37 9.85
N GLU A 129 -2.95 -11.86 9.45
CA GLU A 129 -2.69 -12.34 8.08
C GLU A 129 -3.65 -13.45 7.63
N SER A 130 -4.10 -14.28 8.59
CA SER A 130 -5.07 -15.36 8.35
C SER A 130 -6.54 -14.92 8.40
N SER A 131 -6.83 -13.64 8.67
CA SER A 131 -8.20 -13.12 8.65
C SER A 131 -8.83 -13.32 7.27
N SER A 132 -10.06 -13.83 7.26
CA SER A 132 -10.81 -14.07 6.02
C SER A 132 -11.15 -12.74 5.32
N PRO A 133 -11.01 -12.66 4.00
CA PRO A 133 -11.43 -11.48 3.23
C PRO A 133 -12.92 -11.16 3.44
N ASN A 134 -13.21 -9.88 3.62
CA ASN A 134 -14.57 -9.33 3.73
C ASN A 134 -14.62 -7.93 3.07
N PRO A 135 -14.34 -7.84 1.76
CA PRO A 135 -14.25 -6.57 1.06
C PRO A 135 -15.58 -5.84 1.01
N SER A 136 -15.55 -4.52 1.22
CA SER A 136 -16.74 -3.66 1.29
C SER A 136 -16.99 -2.82 0.03
N ASP A 137 -16.03 -2.78 -0.90
CA ASP A 137 -16.14 -2.05 -2.16
C ASP A 137 -15.48 -2.81 -3.32
N THR A 138 -15.78 -2.38 -4.55
CA THR A 138 -15.28 -3.00 -5.80
C THR A 138 -13.74 -3.04 -5.84
N TYR A 139 -13.07 -2.00 -5.36
CA TYR A 139 -11.61 -1.98 -5.29
C TYR A 139 -11.08 -3.11 -4.39
N ALA A 140 -11.61 -3.20 -3.18
CA ALA A 140 -11.20 -4.23 -2.23
C ALA A 140 -11.52 -5.64 -2.75
N GLN A 141 -12.69 -5.84 -3.38
CA GLN A 141 -13.07 -7.11 -3.98
C GLN A 141 -12.11 -7.50 -5.13
N SER A 142 -11.82 -6.57 -6.04
CA SER A 142 -10.90 -6.86 -7.16
C SER A 142 -9.49 -7.23 -6.70
N LYS A 143 -9.01 -6.64 -5.59
CA LYS A 143 -7.74 -7.00 -4.97
C LYS A 143 -7.80 -8.36 -4.26
N ALA A 144 -8.90 -8.68 -3.57
CA ALA A 144 -9.09 -9.98 -2.92
C ALA A 144 -9.13 -11.13 -3.93
N ASP A 145 -9.81 -10.94 -5.07
CA ASP A 145 -9.85 -11.92 -6.15
C ASP A 145 -8.46 -12.14 -6.78
N ALA A 146 -7.67 -11.06 -6.93
CA ALA A 146 -6.30 -11.15 -7.39
C ALA A 146 -5.40 -11.91 -6.40
N GLU A 147 -5.53 -11.68 -5.08
CA GLU A 147 -4.81 -12.41 -4.06
C GLU A 147 -5.10 -13.92 -4.13
N ALA A 148 -6.37 -14.30 -4.19
CA ALA A 148 -6.79 -15.69 -4.24
C ALA A 148 -6.23 -16.42 -5.48
N GLY A 149 -6.30 -15.77 -6.65
CA GLY A 149 -5.74 -16.32 -7.88
C GLY A 149 -4.21 -16.41 -7.84
N LEU A 150 -3.53 -15.40 -7.29
CA LEU A 150 -2.07 -15.38 -7.17
C LEU A 150 -1.55 -16.48 -6.23
N LEU A 151 -2.21 -16.71 -5.10
CA LEU A 151 -1.87 -17.79 -4.17
C LEU A 151 -2.04 -19.17 -4.84
N LYS A 152 -3.07 -19.32 -5.69
CA LYS A 152 -3.25 -20.55 -6.46
C LYS A 152 -2.12 -20.77 -7.47
N ILE A 153 -1.76 -19.73 -8.25
CA ILE A 153 -0.64 -19.80 -9.21
C ILE A 153 0.66 -20.18 -8.48
N SER A 154 0.93 -19.56 -7.33
CA SER A 154 2.10 -19.89 -6.52
C SER A 154 2.10 -21.32 -6.01
N ALA A 155 0.95 -21.86 -5.59
CA ALA A 155 0.84 -23.25 -5.14
C ALA A 155 1.03 -24.27 -6.27
N ASP A 156 0.67 -23.90 -7.52
CA ASP A 156 0.73 -24.74 -8.71
C ASP A 156 2.06 -24.57 -9.48
N SER A 157 3.04 -23.80 -8.97
CA SER A 157 4.30 -23.46 -9.67
C SER A 157 5.49 -23.31 -8.72
N GLU A 158 6.68 -23.11 -9.28
CA GLU A 158 7.92 -22.79 -8.53
C GLU A 158 8.04 -21.30 -8.14
N MET A 159 7.08 -20.46 -8.51
CA MET A 159 7.09 -19.03 -8.23
C MET A 159 6.52 -18.73 -6.86
N ASP A 160 7.32 -18.14 -5.99
CA ASP A 160 6.88 -17.66 -4.68
C ASP A 160 6.06 -16.36 -4.79
N ALA A 161 4.83 -16.37 -4.30
CA ALA A 161 3.99 -15.16 -4.22
C ALA A 161 4.03 -14.53 -2.82
N PHE A 162 4.29 -13.22 -2.78
CA PHE A 162 4.30 -12.40 -1.58
C PHE A 162 3.24 -11.31 -1.71
N ILE A 163 2.22 -11.35 -0.87
CA ILE A 163 1.09 -10.43 -0.88
C ILE A 163 1.24 -9.48 0.29
N ILE A 164 1.48 -8.20 0.01
CA ILE A 164 1.53 -7.16 1.05
C ILE A 164 0.16 -6.52 1.15
N ARG A 165 -0.42 -6.47 2.35
CA ARG A 165 -1.69 -5.79 2.66
C ARG A 165 -1.42 -4.51 3.47
N PRO A 166 -0.96 -3.42 2.84
CA PRO A 166 -0.74 -2.19 3.56
C PRO A 166 -2.07 -1.59 4.03
N PRO A 167 -2.08 -0.94 5.21
CA PRO A 167 -3.16 -0.05 5.60
C PRO A 167 -3.12 1.24 4.78
N LEU A 168 -3.66 2.32 5.30
CA LEU A 168 -3.59 3.61 4.64
C LEU A 168 -2.14 4.09 4.52
N VAL A 169 -1.64 4.22 3.27
CA VAL A 169 -0.28 4.64 2.97
C VAL A 169 -0.22 6.16 2.86
N TYR A 170 0.79 6.79 3.48
CA TYR A 170 1.01 8.24 3.43
C TYR A 170 2.49 8.57 3.21
N GLY A 171 2.77 9.82 2.85
CA GLY A 171 4.13 10.30 2.61
C GLY A 171 4.23 11.28 1.46
N PRO A 172 5.45 11.71 1.09
CA PRO A 172 5.71 12.62 -0.02
C PRO A 172 5.13 12.12 -1.35
N GLY A 173 4.40 12.98 -2.07
CA GLY A 173 3.74 12.63 -3.33
C GLY A 173 2.43 11.87 -3.18
N GLY A 174 2.03 11.49 -1.97
CA GLY A 174 0.76 10.83 -1.70
C GLY A 174 -0.44 11.74 -1.97
N LYS A 175 -1.57 11.11 -2.32
CA LYS A 175 -2.87 11.78 -2.50
C LYS A 175 -3.90 11.01 -1.68
N GLY A 176 -4.71 11.69 -0.88
CA GLY A 176 -5.75 10.98 -0.13
C GLY A 176 -6.09 11.62 1.22
N SER A 177 -6.83 10.87 2.03
CA SER A 177 -7.42 11.38 3.28
C SER A 177 -6.38 11.77 4.33
N ILE A 178 -5.27 11.05 4.46
CA ILE A 178 -4.21 11.42 5.42
C ILE A 178 -3.52 12.71 4.98
N GLN A 179 -3.10 12.86 3.73
CA GLN A 179 -2.50 14.10 3.26
C GLN A 179 -3.42 15.31 3.46
N MET A 180 -4.72 15.13 3.18
CA MET A 180 -5.71 16.17 3.43
C MET A 180 -5.81 16.49 4.93
N LEU A 181 -5.82 15.47 5.79
CA LEU A 181 -5.82 15.63 7.24
C LEU A 181 -4.59 16.40 7.72
N LEU A 182 -3.38 16.01 7.27
CA LEU A 182 -2.13 16.67 7.64
C LEU A 182 -2.10 18.13 7.17
N LYS A 183 -2.58 18.43 5.95
CA LYS A 183 -2.74 19.81 5.42
C LYS A 183 -3.68 20.65 6.28
N VAL A 184 -4.82 20.09 6.68
CA VAL A 184 -5.79 20.81 7.52
C VAL A 184 -5.25 20.98 8.93
N ALA A 185 -4.61 19.95 9.50
CA ALA A 185 -4.00 20.01 10.82
C ALA A 185 -2.85 21.02 10.91
N SER A 186 -2.16 21.29 9.80
CA SER A 186 -1.08 22.29 9.71
C SER A 186 -1.58 23.75 9.79
N LYS A 187 -2.89 23.97 9.73
CA LYS A 187 -3.48 25.31 9.85
C LYS A 187 -3.90 25.57 11.30
N PRO A 188 -3.75 26.79 11.83
CA PRO A 188 -4.13 27.13 13.19
C PRO A 188 -5.67 27.27 13.36
N LEU A 189 -6.42 26.30 12.83
CA LEU A 189 -7.88 26.29 12.88
C LEU A 189 -8.37 25.32 13.97
N PRO A 190 -9.43 25.64 14.71
CA PRO A 190 -10.03 24.69 15.64
C PRO A 190 -10.64 23.51 14.85
N LEU A 191 -10.32 22.28 15.28
CA LEU A 191 -10.83 21.08 14.65
C LEU A 191 -11.74 20.29 15.61
N PRO A 192 -12.97 19.94 15.21
CA PRO A 192 -13.92 19.20 16.06
C PRO A 192 -13.64 17.69 16.07
N LEU A 193 -12.38 17.29 16.26
CA LEU A 193 -11.92 15.91 16.11
C LEU A 193 -11.25 15.35 17.39
N SER A 194 -11.43 15.99 18.55
CA SER A 194 -10.84 15.49 19.81
C SER A 194 -11.38 14.12 20.24
N LYS A 195 -12.56 13.72 19.74
CA LYS A 195 -13.18 12.41 20.01
C LYS A 195 -12.87 11.34 18.94
N ALA A 196 -12.05 11.67 17.93
CA ALA A 196 -11.63 10.73 16.88
C ALA A 196 -10.43 9.90 17.38
N LEU A 197 -10.66 9.10 18.43
CA LEU A 197 -9.66 8.34 19.17
C LEU A 197 -9.57 6.87 18.73
N ALA A 198 -10.43 6.42 17.80
CA ALA A 198 -10.42 5.06 17.31
C ALA A 198 -9.04 4.69 16.71
N PRO A 199 -8.45 3.54 17.13
CA PRO A 199 -7.11 3.16 16.71
C PRO A 199 -7.09 2.83 15.22
N LYS A 200 -6.01 3.23 14.58
CA LYS A 200 -5.76 3.03 13.15
C LYS A 200 -4.33 2.60 12.91
N SER A 201 -4.17 1.61 12.07
CA SER A 201 -2.90 1.34 11.42
C SER A 201 -2.72 2.27 10.22
N VAL A 202 -1.54 2.82 10.09
CA VAL A 202 -1.08 3.60 8.93
C VAL A 202 0.32 3.14 8.57
N ILE A 203 0.77 3.40 7.36
CA ILE A 203 2.16 3.13 6.97
C ILE A 203 2.72 4.28 6.14
N PHE A 204 3.88 4.76 6.56
CA PHE A 204 4.67 5.69 5.78
C PHE A 204 5.21 5.02 4.52
N VAL A 205 5.15 5.69 3.39
CA VAL A 205 5.62 5.13 2.12
C VAL A 205 7.08 4.70 2.17
N GLY A 206 7.93 5.40 2.93
CA GLY A 206 9.33 5.01 3.15
C GLY A 206 9.48 3.69 3.90
N ASN A 207 8.62 3.43 4.90
CA ASN A 207 8.60 2.15 5.63
C ASN A 207 8.08 1.01 4.73
N LEU A 208 7.07 1.27 3.90
CA LEU A 208 6.56 0.28 2.94
C LEU A 208 7.61 -0.06 1.87
N VAL A 209 8.34 0.93 1.37
CA VAL A 209 9.44 0.74 0.41
C VAL A 209 10.57 -0.07 1.03
N ASP A 210 10.95 0.23 2.28
CA ASP A 210 11.97 -0.50 3.02
C ASP A 210 11.57 -1.98 3.24
N LEU A 211 10.29 -2.24 3.55
CA LEU A 211 9.74 -3.60 3.61
C LEU A 211 9.86 -4.33 2.26
N MET A 212 9.45 -3.68 1.16
CA MET A 212 9.54 -4.28 -0.17
C MET A 212 10.98 -4.58 -0.56
N LYS A 213 11.92 -3.65 -0.26
CA LYS A 213 13.34 -3.87 -0.47
C LYS A 213 13.85 -5.07 0.33
N CYS A 214 13.49 -5.16 1.61
CA CYS A 214 13.80 -6.32 2.45
C CYS A 214 13.29 -7.64 1.81
N MET A 215 12.10 -7.63 1.20
CA MET A 215 11.56 -8.81 0.50
C MET A 215 12.31 -9.12 -0.81
N ILE A 216 12.78 -8.10 -1.54
CA ILE A 216 13.56 -8.28 -2.77
C ILE A 216 14.94 -8.88 -2.46
N ASP A 217 15.58 -8.45 -1.38
CA ASP A 217 16.98 -8.79 -1.08
C ASP A 217 17.16 -10.15 -0.42
N ARG A 218 16.18 -10.60 0.36
CA ARG A 218 16.29 -11.86 1.09
C ARG A 218 16.12 -13.08 0.18
N ASP A 219 17.05 -14.01 0.27
CA ASP A 219 17.01 -15.24 -0.53
C ASP A 219 15.98 -16.25 -0.01
N LYS A 220 15.86 -16.37 1.31
CA LYS A 220 14.94 -17.32 1.95
C LYS A 220 13.82 -16.54 2.64
N LEU A 221 12.64 -16.61 2.06
CA LEU A 221 11.44 -16.00 2.61
C LEU A 221 10.24 -16.92 2.34
N SER A 222 9.36 -17.09 3.31
CA SER A 222 8.15 -17.90 3.13
C SER A 222 7.12 -17.14 2.30
N ALA A 223 6.67 -17.73 1.20
CA ALA A 223 5.56 -17.20 0.42
C ALA A 223 4.29 -17.00 1.26
N GLY A 224 3.41 -16.08 0.86
CA GLY A 224 2.14 -15.85 1.52
C GLY A 224 1.81 -14.37 1.76
N VAL A 225 0.89 -14.15 2.72
CA VAL A 225 0.37 -12.81 3.05
C VAL A 225 1.21 -12.16 4.14
N TYR A 226 1.43 -10.87 3.98
CA TYR A 226 2.19 -10.01 4.90
C TYR A 226 1.42 -8.74 5.21
N HIS A 227 1.34 -8.40 6.49
CA HIS A 227 0.86 -7.13 6.99
C HIS A 227 2.03 -6.18 7.28
N CYS A 228 1.76 -4.88 7.29
CA CYS A 228 2.77 -3.88 7.65
C CYS A 228 2.09 -2.62 8.17
N GLN A 229 2.67 -2.01 9.19
CA GLN A 229 2.26 -0.70 9.70
C GLN A 229 3.50 0.05 10.22
N ASP A 230 3.35 1.32 10.53
CA ASP A 230 4.39 2.09 11.22
C ASP A 230 4.71 1.50 12.59
N ASP A 231 5.60 2.11 13.34
CA ASP A 231 6.07 1.63 14.65
C ASP A 231 4.94 1.39 15.65
N ARG A 232 3.82 2.09 15.50
CA ARG A 232 2.63 1.96 16.37
C ARG A 232 1.33 2.34 15.66
N THR A 233 0.23 1.90 16.22
CA THR A 233 -1.09 2.41 15.85
C THR A 233 -1.24 3.87 16.29
N THR A 234 -2.12 4.60 15.63
CA THR A 234 -2.41 6.00 15.90
C THR A 234 -3.91 6.26 15.87
N SER A 235 -4.33 7.48 16.12
CA SER A 235 -5.70 7.94 15.88
C SER A 235 -5.70 9.20 15.03
N VAL A 236 -6.86 9.59 14.50
CA VAL A 236 -7.00 10.87 13.80
C VAL A 236 -6.65 12.04 14.73
N SER A 237 -7.07 11.97 15.99
CA SER A 237 -6.75 12.96 17.02
C SER A 237 -5.24 13.06 17.27
N ASP A 238 -4.55 11.90 17.41
CA ASP A 238 -3.12 11.86 17.66
C ASP A 238 -2.32 12.41 16.47
N LEU A 239 -2.69 12.06 15.24
CA LEU A 239 -2.05 12.61 14.04
C LEU A 239 -2.14 14.13 14.00
N ILE A 240 -3.31 14.71 14.35
CA ILE A 240 -3.46 16.16 14.43
C ILE A 240 -2.54 16.75 15.51
N LEU A 241 -2.46 16.13 16.68
CA LEU A 241 -1.60 16.60 17.77
C LEU A 241 -0.11 16.52 17.42
N ILE A 242 0.34 15.46 16.74
CA ILE A 242 1.70 15.34 16.22
C ILE A 242 2.01 16.48 15.26
N VAL A 243 1.14 16.72 14.26
CA VAL A 243 1.32 17.82 13.29
C VAL A 243 1.45 19.16 14.00
N ARG A 244 0.58 19.44 14.96
CA ARG A 244 0.58 20.72 15.70
C ARG A 244 1.80 20.89 16.56
N LYS A 245 2.28 19.81 17.20
CA LYS A 245 3.55 19.81 17.94
C LYS A 245 4.71 20.17 17.01
N LEU A 246 4.82 19.50 15.86
CA LEU A 246 5.89 19.72 14.88
C LEU A 246 5.85 21.13 14.26
N LYS A 247 4.65 21.70 14.04
CA LYS A 247 4.45 23.06 13.53
C LYS A 247 4.40 24.14 14.62
N GLN A 248 4.66 23.78 15.89
CA GLN A 248 4.59 24.68 17.05
C GLN A 248 3.26 25.45 17.16
N GLN A 249 2.15 24.77 16.85
CA GLN A 249 0.82 25.35 16.83
C GLN A 249 -0.01 24.98 18.06
N PRO A 250 -1.02 25.80 18.42
CA PRO A 250 -1.87 25.50 19.57
C PRO A 250 -2.71 24.24 19.34
N LYS A 251 -2.92 23.48 20.40
CA LYS A 251 -3.70 22.21 20.40
C LYS A 251 -5.20 22.46 20.38
N LEU A 252 -5.70 23.13 19.34
CA LEU A 252 -7.12 23.53 19.22
C LEU A 252 -7.98 22.37 18.73
N LEU A 253 -8.12 21.32 19.54
CA LEU A 253 -9.07 20.22 19.32
C LEU A 253 -10.33 20.46 20.18
N ILE A 254 -11.48 20.63 19.52
CA ILE A 254 -12.75 20.91 20.20
C ILE A 254 -13.47 19.59 20.49
N PRO A 255 -13.93 19.35 21.73
CA PRO A 255 -14.72 18.18 22.08
C PRO A 255 -16.18 18.35 21.63
N VAL A 256 -16.44 18.10 20.34
CA VAL A 256 -17.81 18.09 19.82
C VAL A 256 -18.38 16.68 19.97
N PRO A 257 -19.59 16.51 20.50
CA PRO A 257 -20.26 15.22 20.52
C PRO A 257 -20.38 14.67 19.11
N VAL A 258 -20.00 13.41 18.95
CA VAL A 258 -19.89 12.74 17.65
C VAL A 258 -21.22 12.77 16.88
N SER A 259 -22.36 12.74 17.60
CA SER A 259 -23.71 12.86 17.03
C SER A 259 -23.94 14.15 16.24
N PHE A 260 -23.36 15.27 16.66
CA PHE A 260 -23.47 16.56 15.93
C PHE A 260 -22.68 16.54 14.62
N LEU A 261 -21.60 15.76 14.53
CA LEU A 261 -20.83 15.59 13.31
C LEU A 261 -21.48 14.56 12.38
N PHE A 262 -22.15 13.55 12.95
CA PHE A 262 -22.78 12.48 12.17
C PHE A 262 -24.02 12.91 11.43
N LEU A 263 -24.86 13.74 12.04
CA LEU A 263 -26.15 14.10 11.46
C LEU A 263 -26.01 14.77 10.09
N PRO A 264 -25.22 15.86 9.92
CA PRO A 264 -25.07 16.50 8.61
C PRO A 264 -24.35 15.58 7.59
N LEU A 265 -23.33 14.82 8.00
CA LEU A 265 -22.61 13.92 7.12
C LEU A 265 -23.48 12.73 6.66
N ARG A 266 -24.38 12.26 7.52
CA ARG A 266 -25.34 11.19 7.20
C ARG A 266 -26.41 11.68 6.21
N ILE A 267 -26.92 12.89 6.40
CA ILE A 267 -27.89 13.53 5.49
C ILE A 267 -27.25 13.73 4.09
N LEU A 268 -25.97 14.09 4.05
CA LEU A 268 -25.20 14.25 2.80
C LEU A 268 -24.72 12.92 2.19
N GLY A 269 -25.14 11.76 2.73
CA GLY A 269 -24.74 10.44 2.24
C GLY A 269 -23.26 10.09 2.47
N LYS A 270 -22.53 10.84 3.28
CA LYS A 270 -21.09 10.70 3.51
C LYS A 270 -20.74 9.77 4.69
N LYS A 271 -21.50 8.69 4.88
CA LYS A 271 -21.29 7.68 5.95
C LYS A 271 -19.86 7.11 5.95
N ARG A 272 -19.24 6.97 4.78
CA ARG A 272 -17.86 6.47 4.66
C ARG A 272 -16.83 7.36 5.37
N ILE A 273 -17.00 8.69 5.33
CA ILE A 273 -16.10 9.63 6.03
C ILE A 273 -16.21 9.43 7.54
N ILE A 274 -17.41 9.19 8.05
CA ILE A 274 -17.64 8.93 9.48
C ILE A 274 -16.87 7.70 9.94
N ASN A 275 -17.01 6.58 9.21
CA ASN A 275 -16.29 5.36 9.52
C ASN A 275 -14.77 5.58 9.45
N GLN A 276 -14.28 6.27 8.44
CA GLN A 276 -12.86 6.58 8.30
C GLN A 276 -12.30 7.42 9.46
N LEU A 277 -13.09 8.29 10.07
CA LEU A 277 -12.63 9.15 11.17
C LEU A 277 -12.77 8.47 12.54
N PHE A 278 -13.84 7.68 12.77
CA PHE A 278 -14.26 7.28 14.12
C PHE A 278 -14.31 5.77 14.37
N SER A 279 -14.12 4.91 13.35
CA SER A 279 -14.06 3.45 13.54
C SER A 279 -12.63 2.95 13.60
N ALA A 280 -12.39 1.88 14.34
CA ALA A 280 -11.08 1.21 14.36
C ALA A 280 -10.78 0.58 13.00
N SER A 281 -9.51 0.66 12.59
CA SER A 281 -8.98 -0.04 11.42
C SER A 281 -7.53 -0.41 11.72
N VAL A 282 -7.37 -1.51 12.42
CA VAL A 282 -6.10 -2.00 12.94
C VAL A 282 -5.73 -3.29 12.23
N ILE A 283 -4.48 -3.42 11.85
CA ILE A 283 -3.87 -4.67 11.41
C ILE A 283 -2.77 -5.09 12.39
N ASP A 284 -2.68 -6.38 12.64
CA ASP A 284 -1.57 -6.96 13.37
C ASP A 284 -0.50 -7.41 12.38
N ASP A 285 0.70 -6.88 12.50
CA ASP A 285 1.84 -7.19 11.64
C ASP A 285 2.99 -7.92 12.37
N ARG A 286 2.73 -8.39 13.61
CA ARG A 286 3.76 -9.05 14.44
C ARG A 286 4.34 -10.29 13.76
N LEU A 287 3.48 -11.11 13.14
CA LEU A 287 3.92 -12.30 12.41
C LEU A 287 4.79 -11.92 11.20
N SER A 288 4.38 -10.92 10.44
CA SER A 288 5.13 -10.41 9.29
C SER A 288 6.48 -9.83 9.70
N ARG A 289 6.53 -9.03 10.77
CA ARG A 289 7.80 -8.52 11.35
C ARG A 289 8.73 -9.64 11.76
N HIS A 290 8.20 -10.66 12.41
CA HIS A 290 8.99 -11.82 12.83
C HIS A 290 9.54 -12.60 11.63
N ARG A 291 8.69 -12.94 10.63
CA ARG A 291 9.11 -13.68 9.41
C ARG A 291 10.17 -12.91 8.62
N LEU A 292 10.03 -11.58 8.54
CA LEU A 292 10.94 -10.70 7.83
C LEU A 292 12.11 -10.23 8.70
N ASN A 293 12.12 -10.50 10.02
CA ASN A 293 13.01 -9.82 10.96
C ASN A 293 13.16 -8.34 10.58
N TRP A 294 12.02 -7.67 10.38
CA TRP A 294 11.92 -6.31 9.89
C TRP A 294 11.22 -5.44 10.93
N CYS A 295 11.66 -4.21 11.04
CA CYS A 295 10.96 -3.16 11.78
C CYS A 295 10.95 -1.87 10.96
N PRO A 296 9.92 -1.03 11.10
CA PRO A 296 9.85 0.25 10.42
C PRO A 296 11.08 1.11 10.70
N ARG A 297 11.67 1.64 9.64
CA ARG A 297 12.88 2.47 9.70
C ARG A 297 12.61 3.85 10.28
N TYR A 298 11.42 4.39 10.01
CA TYR A 298 10.98 5.72 10.44
C TYR A 298 9.91 5.58 11.51
N SER A 299 10.04 6.35 12.61
CA SER A 299 8.95 6.50 13.58
C SER A 299 7.77 7.26 12.97
N LEU A 300 6.59 7.16 13.58
CA LEU A 300 5.40 7.89 13.14
C LEU A 300 5.66 9.41 13.12
N GLU A 301 6.37 9.93 14.11
CA GLU A 301 6.73 11.36 14.19
C GLU A 301 7.65 11.79 13.05
N ASP A 302 8.73 11.04 12.80
CA ASP A 302 9.65 11.33 11.69
C ASP A 302 8.95 11.27 10.34
N ALA A 303 8.13 10.25 10.14
CA ALA A 303 7.35 10.06 8.93
C ALA A 303 6.36 11.21 8.67
N VAL A 304 5.67 11.67 9.71
CA VAL A 304 4.79 12.84 9.63
C VAL A 304 5.60 14.09 9.32
N GLN A 305 6.77 14.30 9.97
CA GLN A 305 7.64 15.43 9.69
C GLN A 305 8.09 15.46 8.23
N ILE A 306 8.65 14.35 7.72
CA ILE A 306 9.08 14.22 6.32
C ILE A 306 7.91 14.51 5.37
N THR A 307 6.72 14.02 5.71
CA THR A 307 5.52 14.27 4.89
C THR A 307 5.16 15.75 4.86
N LEU A 308 5.21 16.45 6.02
CA LEU A 308 4.89 17.87 6.14
C LEU A 308 5.88 18.80 5.41
N GLU A 309 7.14 18.40 5.30
CA GLU A 309 8.18 19.14 4.57
C GLU A 309 7.97 19.08 3.05
N ASN A 310 7.21 18.09 2.58
CA ASN A 310 6.91 17.84 1.17
C ASN A 310 5.43 18.02 0.79
N LEU A 311 4.64 18.70 1.61
CA LEU A 311 3.25 19.09 1.34
C LEU A 311 3.19 20.47 0.72
#